data_71747d6211780ad6f640a8c478b74aa8
#
_entry.id   71747d6211780ad6f640a8c478b74aa8
#
_cell.length_a   1.000
_cell.length_b   1.000
_cell.length_c   1.000
_cell.angle_alpha   90.00
_cell.angle_beta   90.00
_cell.angle_gamma   90.00
#
_symmetry.space_group_name_H-M   'P 1'
#
loop_
_entity.id
_entity.type
_entity.pdbx_description
1 polymer ?
#
loop_
_entity_poly.entity_id
_entity_poly.type
_entity_poly.pdbx_seq_one_letter_code
_entity_poly.pdbx_strand_id
1 'polypeptide(L)'
;MKLEMKAKSLMCFAVIACAIPALALKQDPEYRQARHEGAEAKFELRVVDDDDVLVEGATVKVFMGMNYREKGYWLNGETNTNGTWVLQGKTCGNEIEIGIKKDGYYDSNRKMCLATMGAEHEVKDGKWQPWGKEERIVLRHVMVEHRLEATVHKKNSR
;
A
#
# COMPACT_ATOMS: atom_id res chain seq x y z
N MET A 1 -46.83 -23.70 69.48
CA MET A 1 -45.53 -24.13 69.01
C MET A 1 -45.51 -23.85 67.49
N LYS A 2 -44.86 -22.72 67.08
CA LYS A 2 -44.86 -22.23 65.70
C LYS A 2 -43.70 -22.87 64.95
N LEU A 3 -43.95 -23.56 63.84
CA LEU A 3 -42.97 -23.99 62.91
C LEU A 3 -42.79 -22.89 61.81
N GLU A 4 -41.66 -22.28 61.83
CA GLU A 4 -41.26 -21.39 60.72
C GLU A 4 -40.65 -22.22 59.60
N MET A 5 -41.31 -22.24 58.44
CA MET A 5 -40.76 -22.77 57.21
C MET A 5 -39.92 -21.69 56.54
N LYS A 6 -38.61 -21.88 56.56
CA LYS A 6 -37.67 -21.05 55.75
C LYS A 6 -37.78 -21.41 54.28
N ALA A 7 -38.31 -20.47 53.50
CA ALA A 7 -38.28 -20.53 52.02
C ALA A 7 -36.83 -20.41 51.53
N LYS A 8 -36.30 -21.45 50.95
CA LYS A 8 -35.03 -21.41 50.19
C LYS A 8 -35.31 -20.82 48.82
N SER A 9 -34.88 -19.58 48.64
CA SER A 9 -34.86 -18.91 47.32
C SER A 9 -33.91 -19.65 46.39
N LEU A 10 -34.44 -20.34 45.41
CA LEU A 10 -33.68 -20.97 44.33
C LEU A 10 -33.37 -19.90 43.27
N MET A 11 -32.18 -19.35 43.33
CA MET A 11 -31.69 -18.37 42.37
C MET A 11 -31.34 -19.11 41.10
N CYS A 12 -32.23 -19.14 40.11
CA CYS A 12 -31.95 -19.60 38.74
C CYS A 12 -31.03 -18.58 38.05
N PHE A 13 -29.76 -18.89 38.00
CA PHE A 13 -28.83 -18.21 37.08
C PHE A 13 -29.14 -18.65 35.64
N ALA A 14 -29.93 -17.85 34.95
CA ALA A 14 -30.06 -17.96 33.52
C ALA A 14 -28.74 -17.51 32.87
N VAL A 15 -27.90 -18.45 32.53
CA VAL A 15 -26.72 -18.22 31.67
C VAL A 15 -27.26 -17.92 30.28
N ILE A 16 -27.41 -16.64 29.99
CA ILE A 16 -27.65 -16.18 28.61
C ILE A 16 -26.31 -16.39 27.86
N ALA A 17 -26.18 -17.54 27.25
CA ALA A 17 -25.14 -17.76 26.23
C ALA A 17 -25.44 -16.83 25.04
N CYS A 18 -24.85 -15.62 25.06
CA CYS A 18 -24.74 -14.81 23.86
C CYS A 18 -23.91 -15.58 22.82
N ALA A 19 -24.60 -16.38 22.01
CA ALA A 19 -24.04 -16.87 20.78
C ALA A 19 -23.81 -15.64 19.89
N ILE A 20 -22.63 -15.03 20.01
CA ILE A 20 -22.14 -14.11 18.99
C ILE A 20 -22.02 -14.97 17.73
N PRO A 21 -22.84 -14.74 16.69
CA PRO A 21 -22.59 -15.40 15.43
C PRO A 21 -21.18 -14.97 15.04
N ALA A 22 -20.25 -15.92 14.98
CA ALA A 22 -18.99 -15.72 14.31
C ALA A 22 -19.37 -15.38 12.87
N LEU A 23 -19.50 -14.09 12.58
CA LEU A 23 -19.48 -13.54 11.25
C LEU A 23 -18.07 -13.89 10.74
N ALA A 24 -17.92 -15.13 10.26
CA ALA A 24 -16.82 -15.49 9.40
C ALA A 24 -16.92 -14.47 8.26
N LEU A 25 -16.04 -13.47 8.29
CA LEU A 25 -15.83 -12.54 7.19
C LEU A 25 -15.57 -13.43 5.98
N LYS A 26 -16.62 -13.62 5.18
CA LYS A 26 -16.57 -14.43 3.97
C LYS A 26 -15.70 -13.61 3.03
N GLN A 27 -14.41 -13.91 2.99
CA GLN A 27 -13.51 -13.26 2.04
C GLN A 27 -14.10 -13.43 0.65
N ASP A 28 -14.19 -12.31 -0.07
CA ASP A 28 -14.66 -12.26 -1.43
C ASP A 28 -13.95 -13.34 -2.29
N PRO A 29 -14.68 -14.18 -3.04
CA PRO A 29 -14.09 -15.17 -3.91
C PRO A 29 -13.10 -14.59 -4.91
N GLU A 30 -13.37 -13.41 -5.49
CA GLU A 30 -12.46 -12.73 -6.41
C GLU A 30 -11.17 -12.29 -5.72
N TYR A 31 -11.27 -11.78 -4.49
CA TYR A 31 -10.08 -11.45 -3.69
C TYR A 31 -9.21 -12.67 -3.42
N ARG A 32 -9.81 -13.80 -3.04
CA ARG A 32 -9.06 -15.06 -2.84
C ARG A 32 -8.38 -15.53 -4.10
N GLN A 33 -9.10 -15.48 -5.24
CA GLN A 33 -8.51 -15.83 -6.53
C GLN A 33 -7.35 -14.90 -6.89
N ALA A 34 -7.50 -13.59 -6.71
CA ALA A 34 -6.44 -12.61 -6.96
C ALA A 34 -5.19 -12.88 -6.11
N ARG A 35 -5.37 -13.31 -4.85
CA ARG A 35 -4.24 -13.67 -3.96
C ARG A 35 -3.50 -14.94 -4.40
N HIS A 36 -4.14 -15.81 -5.16
CA HIS A 36 -3.53 -17.05 -5.65
C HIS A 36 -3.02 -16.96 -7.08
N GLU A 37 -3.80 -16.36 -7.96
CA GLU A 37 -3.54 -16.34 -9.40
C GLU A 37 -3.06 -14.97 -9.89
N GLY A 38 -3.21 -13.95 -9.05
CA GLY A 38 -2.99 -12.55 -9.38
C GLY A 38 -4.18 -11.91 -10.07
N ALA A 39 -4.32 -10.60 -9.88
CA ALA A 39 -5.26 -9.75 -10.60
C ALA A 39 -4.51 -8.59 -11.24
N GLU A 40 -5.09 -8.00 -12.28
CA GLU A 40 -4.53 -6.82 -12.93
C GLU A 40 -4.58 -5.61 -12.00
N ALA A 41 -3.48 -4.86 -11.93
CA ALA A 41 -3.36 -3.58 -11.25
C ALA A 41 -3.04 -2.49 -12.26
N LYS A 42 -3.66 -1.32 -12.11
CA LYS A 42 -3.37 -0.15 -12.94
C LYS A 42 -3.36 1.12 -12.08
N PHE A 43 -2.30 1.91 -12.23
CA PHE A 43 -2.13 3.22 -11.60
C PHE A 43 -1.51 4.20 -12.56
N GLU A 44 -1.83 5.47 -12.38
CA GLU A 44 -1.12 6.57 -13.00
C GLU A 44 -0.26 7.24 -11.91
N LEU A 45 1.05 7.15 -12.04
CA LEU A 45 1.98 7.86 -11.17
C LEU A 45 2.18 9.26 -11.71
N ARG A 46 1.97 10.28 -10.86
CA ARG A 46 2.28 11.66 -11.15
C ARG A 46 3.42 12.13 -10.27
N VAL A 47 4.57 12.39 -10.87
CA VAL A 47 5.79 12.78 -10.17
C VAL A 47 5.95 14.30 -10.27
N VAL A 48 6.07 14.94 -9.12
CA VAL A 48 6.33 16.37 -9.00
C VAL A 48 7.49 16.60 -8.04
N ASP A 49 8.07 17.79 -8.05
CA ASP A 49 9.04 18.19 -7.04
C ASP A 49 8.38 18.88 -5.82
N ASP A 50 9.21 19.41 -4.91
CA ASP A 50 8.80 20.13 -3.72
C ASP A 50 8.20 21.54 -4.02
N ASP A 51 8.40 22.06 -5.25
CA ASP A 51 7.77 23.27 -5.76
C ASP A 51 6.54 22.99 -6.63
N ASP A 52 6.03 21.75 -6.66
CA ASP A 52 4.88 21.31 -7.46
C ASP A 52 5.13 21.29 -8.98
N VAL A 53 6.39 21.37 -9.40
CA VAL A 53 6.77 21.29 -10.81
C VAL A 53 6.79 19.83 -11.27
N LEU A 54 6.28 19.57 -12.47
CA LEU A 54 6.24 18.23 -13.07
C LEU A 54 7.67 17.74 -13.38
N VAL A 55 7.99 16.52 -12.96
CA VAL A 55 9.32 15.92 -13.16
C VAL A 55 9.29 14.97 -14.33
N GLU A 56 9.80 15.41 -15.49
CA GLU A 56 10.00 14.60 -16.67
C GLU A 56 11.25 13.72 -16.56
N GLY A 57 11.22 12.51 -17.17
CA GLY A 57 12.38 11.59 -17.30
C GLY A 57 12.84 11.07 -15.94
N ALA A 58 11.98 11.02 -14.92
CA ALA A 58 12.27 10.29 -13.70
C ALA A 58 12.16 8.78 -13.94
N THR A 59 13.23 8.05 -13.66
CA THR A 59 13.23 6.58 -13.75
C THR A 59 12.34 6.00 -12.67
N VAL A 60 11.38 5.17 -13.07
CA VAL A 60 10.45 4.47 -12.18
C VAL A 60 10.74 2.97 -12.22
N LYS A 61 10.84 2.34 -11.05
CA LYS A 61 10.94 0.88 -10.88
C LYS A 61 9.87 0.40 -9.95
N VAL A 62 9.11 -0.61 -10.36
CA VAL A 62 8.02 -1.16 -9.57
C VAL A 62 8.15 -2.66 -9.46
N PHE A 63 8.12 -3.18 -8.24
CA PHE A 63 8.09 -4.60 -7.99
C PHE A 63 6.65 -5.11 -7.89
N MET A 64 6.32 -6.04 -8.78
CA MET A 64 5.02 -6.73 -8.81
C MET A 64 5.18 -8.10 -8.14
N GLY A 65 4.67 -8.22 -6.92
CA GLY A 65 4.75 -9.47 -6.15
C GLY A 65 3.81 -10.53 -6.70
N MET A 66 4.34 -11.74 -6.92
CA MET A 66 3.55 -12.92 -7.24
C MET A 66 3.44 -13.83 -6.02
N ASN A 67 2.71 -14.94 -6.11
CA ASN A 67 2.59 -15.91 -5.03
C ASN A 67 3.91 -16.68 -4.82
N TYR A 68 3.96 -17.52 -3.79
CA TYR A 68 5.14 -18.30 -3.44
C TYR A 68 5.60 -19.31 -4.51
N ARG A 69 4.76 -19.60 -5.51
CA ARG A 69 5.09 -20.50 -6.64
C ARG A 69 5.70 -19.77 -7.81
N GLU A 70 5.45 -18.48 -7.93
CA GLU A 70 5.91 -17.63 -9.02
C GLU A 70 6.73 -16.47 -8.45
N LYS A 71 7.90 -16.24 -9.03
CA LYS A 71 8.72 -15.07 -8.66
C LYS A 71 8.04 -13.79 -9.12
N GLY A 72 8.05 -12.75 -8.26
CA GLY A 72 7.69 -11.42 -8.67
C GLY A 72 8.60 -10.89 -9.79
N TYR A 73 8.18 -9.83 -10.45
CA TYR A 73 8.91 -9.21 -11.55
C TYR A 73 8.95 -7.69 -11.40
N TRP A 74 9.91 -7.07 -12.10
CA TRP A 74 10.08 -5.64 -12.12
C TRP A 74 9.49 -5.04 -13.39
N LEU A 75 8.71 -3.96 -13.22
CA LEU A 75 8.35 -3.03 -14.27
C LEU A 75 9.26 -1.81 -14.17
N ASN A 76 9.72 -1.33 -15.31
CA ASN A 76 10.58 -0.16 -15.39
C ASN A 76 10.02 0.81 -16.44
N GLY A 77 10.18 2.10 -16.19
CA GLY A 77 9.78 3.14 -17.11
C GLY A 77 10.31 4.50 -16.70
N GLU A 78 9.92 5.52 -17.46
CA GLU A 78 10.28 6.90 -17.18
C GLU A 78 9.03 7.79 -17.28
N THR A 79 8.99 8.84 -16.48
CA THR A 79 7.92 9.83 -16.55
C THR A 79 8.02 10.64 -17.84
N ASN A 80 6.88 10.89 -18.47
CA ASN A 80 6.77 11.72 -19.67
C ASN A 80 6.86 13.22 -19.34
N THR A 81 6.66 14.09 -20.35
CA THR A 81 6.66 15.56 -20.21
C THR A 81 5.63 16.11 -19.24
N ASN A 82 4.56 15.34 -18.95
CA ASN A 82 3.56 15.69 -17.94
C ASN A 82 3.90 15.13 -16.54
N GLY A 83 5.13 14.65 -16.34
CA GLY A 83 5.54 14.02 -15.09
C GLY A 83 4.79 12.71 -14.79
N THR A 84 4.13 12.10 -15.78
CA THR A 84 3.29 10.92 -15.55
C THR A 84 3.90 9.64 -16.13
N TRP A 85 3.61 8.53 -15.47
CA TRP A 85 3.89 7.18 -15.96
C TRP A 85 2.76 6.24 -15.56
N VAL A 86 2.28 5.42 -16.50
CA VAL A 86 1.20 4.46 -16.24
C VAL A 86 1.80 3.10 -15.92
N LEU A 87 1.52 2.62 -14.70
CA LEU A 87 1.79 1.26 -14.28
C LEU A 87 0.59 0.39 -14.64
N GLN A 88 0.86 -0.73 -15.31
CA GLN A 88 -0.13 -1.79 -15.49
C GLN A 88 0.55 -3.15 -15.45
N GLY A 89 0.00 -4.09 -14.67
CA GLY A 89 0.55 -5.43 -14.56
C GLY A 89 -0.23 -6.29 -13.59
N LYS A 90 0.12 -7.58 -13.54
CA LYS A 90 -0.53 -8.58 -12.71
C LYS A 90 0.22 -8.78 -11.40
N THR A 91 -0.49 -8.81 -10.27
CA THR A 91 0.09 -9.07 -8.94
C THR A 91 -0.84 -9.87 -8.05
N CYS A 92 -0.26 -10.72 -7.19
CA CYS A 92 -0.97 -11.42 -6.12
C CYS A 92 -0.97 -10.62 -4.80
N GLY A 93 -0.09 -9.62 -4.70
CA GLY A 93 0.04 -8.77 -3.53
C GLY A 93 -0.98 -7.63 -3.53
N ASN A 94 -1.42 -7.24 -2.36
CA ASN A 94 -2.16 -5.99 -2.16
C ASN A 94 -1.23 -4.80 -1.90
N GLU A 95 0.07 -5.00 -1.92
CA GLU A 95 1.09 -3.96 -1.86
C GLU A 95 2.03 -4.07 -3.06
N ILE A 96 2.43 -2.92 -3.59
CA ILE A 96 3.48 -2.79 -4.59
C ILE A 96 4.57 -1.83 -4.08
N GLU A 97 5.82 -2.11 -4.41
CA GLU A 97 6.94 -1.25 -4.06
C GLU A 97 7.37 -0.44 -5.27
N ILE A 98 7.46 0.88 -5.09
CA ILE A 98 7.80 1.83 -6.14
C ILE A 98 9.06 2.57 -5.75
N GLY A 99 10.10 2.47 -6.58
CA GLY A 99 11.31 3.27 -6.50
C GLY A 99 11.34 4.31 -7.61
N ILE A 100 11.67 5.55 -7.29
CA ILE A 100 11.80 6.64 -8.27
C ILE A 100 13.14 7.32 -8.09
N LYS A 101 13.83 7.57 -9.22
CA LYS A 101 15.13 8.22 -9.26
C LYS A 101 15.17 9.28 -10.36
N LYS A 102 15.78 10.41 -10.04
CA LYS A 102 16.08 11.48 -10.99
C LYS A 102 17.33 12.22 -10.53
N ASP A 103 18.22 12.54 -11.47
CA ASP A 103 19.41 13.34 -11.17
C ASP A 103 19.03 14.71 -10.61
N GLY A 104 19.68 15.12 -9.54
CA GLY A 104 19.37 16.36 -8.80
C GLY A 104 18.31 16.20 -7.70
N TYR A 105 17.74 15.00 -7.55
CA TYR A 105 16.75 14.70 -6.51
C TYR A 105 17.20 13.54 -5.61
N TYR A 106 16.66 13.49 -4.40
CA TYR A 106 16.83 12.32 -3.53
C TYR A 106 15.98 11.17 -4.06
N ASP A 107 16.51 9.94 -3.99
CA ASP A 107 15.78 8.72 -4.31
C ASP A 107 14.51 8.63 -3.45
N SER A 108 13.40 8.29 -4.08
CA SER A 108 12.12 8.07 -3.39
C SER A 108 11.72 6.60 -3.48
N ASN A 109 11.42 5.99 -2.33
CA ASN A 109 10.86 4.64 -2.27
C ASN A 109 9.53 4.69 -1.54
N ARG A 110 8.50 4.08 -2.11
CA ARG A 110 7.16 4.04 -1.55
C ARG A 110 6.54 2.65 -1.66
N LYS A 111 5.69 2.34 -0.69
CA LYS A 111 4.76 1.23 -0.76
C LYS A 111 3.37 1.78 -1.04
N MET A 112 2.73 1.23 -2.05
CA MET A 112 1.33 1.51 -2.36
C MET A 112 0.47 0.32 -2.01
N CYS A 113 -0.64 0.58 -1.30
CA CYS A 113 -1.67 -0.42 -1.06
C CYS A 113 -2.68 -0.38 -2.21
N LEU A 114 -2.90 -1.53 -2.85
CA LEU A 114 -3.92 -1.74 -3.88
C LEU A 114 -5.33 -1.76 -3.27
N ALA A 115 -5.42 -2.22 -2.01
CA ALA A 115 -6.67 -2.29 -1.30
C ALA A 115 -6.58 -1.48 -0.01
N THR A 116 -7.61 -0.70 0.28
CA THR A 116 -7.74 -0.03 1.58
C THR A 116 -8.35 -1.04 2.55
N MET A 117 -7.72 -1.26 3.71
CA MET A 117 -8.23 -2.17 4.73
C MET A 117 -9.72 -1.88 5.00
N GLY A 118 -10.57 -2.88 4.79
CA GLY A 118 -12.02 -2.78 5.02
C GLY A 118 -12.85 -2.39 3.80
N ALA A 119 -12.28 -2.27 2.61
CA ALA A 119 -13.06 -2.11 1.38
C ALA A 119 -13.70 -3.46 0.99
N GLU A 120 -15.03 -3.52 0.94
CA GLU A 120 -15.78 -4.75 0.63
C GLU A 120 -15.54 -5.30 -0.77
N HIS A 121 -14.83 -4.57 -1.65
CA HIS A 121 -14.57 -4.95 -3.03
C HIS A 121 -13.17 -4.54 -3.46
N GLU A 122 -12.17 -5.22 -2.89
CA GLU A 122 -10.76 -4.97 -3.21
C GLU A 122 -10.38 -5.45 -4.62
N VAL A 123 -11.11 -6.43 -5.16
CA VAL A 123 -10.97 -6.93 -6.52
C VAL A 123 -12.35 -6.99 -7.18
N LYS A 124 -12.43 -6.49 -8.41
CA LYS A 124 -13.64 -6.53 -9.21
C LYS A 124 -13.30 -6.86 -10.66
N ASP A 125 -13.97 -7.86 -11.23
CA ASP A 125 -13.75 -8.30 -12.61
C ASP A 125 -12.28 -8.64 -12.87
N GLY A 126 -11.60 -9.29 -11.92
CA GLY A 126 -10.19 -9.65 -11.98
C GLY A 126 -9.22 -8.46 -11.92
N LYS A 127 -9.66 -7.31 -11.42
CA LYS A 127 -8.86 -6.08 -11.31
C LYS A 127 -8.82 -5.56 -9.88
N TRP A 128 -7.61 -5.24 -9.39
CA TRP A 128 -7.43 -4.54 -8.13
C TRP A 128 -8.09 -3.14 -8.17
N GLN A 129 -8.77 -2.79 -7.09
CA GLN A 129 -9.43 -1.49 -6.95
C GLN A 129 -8.63 -0.56 -6.03
N PRO A 130 -8.70 0.76 -6.24
CA PRO A 130 -9.35 1.46 -7.36
C PRO A 130 -8.52 1.35 -8.66
N TRP A 131 -9.18 0.95 -9.74
CA TRP A 131 -8.55 0.79 -11.05
C TRP A 131 -8.21 2.13 -11.69
N GLY A 132 -6.93 2.32 -12.05
CA GLY A 132 -6.47 3.54 -12.73
C GLY A 132 -6.37 4.77 -11.82
N LYS A 133 -6.29 4.58 -10.49
CA LYS A 133 -6.08 5.68 -9.55
C LYS A 133 -4.80 6.45 -9.88
N GLU A 134 -4.87 7.78 -9.81
CA GLU A 134 -3.68 8.64 -9.81
C GLU A 134 -3.02 8.62 -8.42
N GLU A 135 -1.72 8.43 -8.40
CA GLU A 135 -0.89 8.50 -7.20
C GLU A 135 0.19 9.57 -7.38
N ARG A 136 0.13 10.60 -6.53
CA ARG A 136 1.07 11.73 -6.58
C ARG A 136 2.30 11.40 -5.72
N ILE A 137 3.49 11.54 -6.31
CA ILE A 137 4.78 11.32 -5.67
C ILE A 137 5.60 12.59 -5.76
N VAL A 138 6.13 13.04 -4.62
CA VAL A 138 6.98 14.22 -4.52
C VAL A 138 8.44 13.80 -4.41
N LEU A 139 9.29 14.26 -5.33
CA LEU A 139 10.73 14.19 -5.26
C LEU A 139 11.28 15.47 -4.60
N ARG A 140 12.26 15.32 -3.73
CA ARG A 140 12.93 16.45 -3.07
C ARG A 140 14.25 16.75 -3.75
N HIS A 141 14.51 18.01 -4.02
CA HIS A 141 15.80 18.45 -4.56
C HIS A 141 16.94 18.11 -3.61
N VAL A 142 18.07 17.69 -4.17
CA VAL A 142 19.32 17.56 -3.41
C VAL A 142 19.83 18.96 -3.10
N MET A 143 19.83 19.34 -1.81
CA MET A 143 20.38 20.63 -1.39
C MET A 143 21.88 20.71 -1.68
N VAL A 144 22.27 21.66 -2.51
CA VAL A 144 23.68 21.88 -2.92
C VAL A 144 24.55 22.38 -1.77
N GLU A 145 23.98 22.90 -0.68
CA GLU A 145 24.71 23.49 0.45
C GLU A 145 25.66 22.50 1.13
N HIS A 146 25.29 21.23 1.28
CA HIS A 146 26.21 20.22 1.85
C HIS A 146 27.46 19.94 1.00
N ARG A 147 27.44 20.28 -0.29
CA ARG A 147 28.58 20.06 -1.18
C ARG A 147 29.64 21.17 -1.05
N LEU A 148 29.23 22.38 -0.75
CA LEU A 148 30.15 23.53 -0.59
C LEU A 148 30.92 23.45 0.72
N GLU A 149 30.32 23.07 1.84
CA GLU A 149 30.98 22.91 3.12
C GLU A 149 32.04 21.81 3.10
N ALA A 150 31.78 20.67 2.49
CA ALA A 150 32.75 19.58 2.36
C ALA A 150 33.96 19.98 1.51
N THR A 151 33.77 20.86 0.51
CA THR A 151 34.88 21.36 -0.34
C THR A 151 35.70 22.41 0.34
N VAL A 152 35.11 23.28 1.13
CA VAL A 152 35.81 24.34 1.90
C VAL A 152 36.66 23.72 3.01
N HIS A 153 36.15 22.74 3.76
CA HIS A 153 36.93 22.05 4.79
C HIS A 153 38.12 21.29 4.24
N LYS A 154 38.04 20.73 3.03
CA LYS A 154 39.16 20.03 2.39
C LYS A 154 40.24 20.96 1.88
N LYS A 155 39.92 22.25 1.64
CA LYS A 155 40.90 23.26 1.17
C LYS A 155 41.65 23.93 2.32
N ASN A 156 41.09 23.95 3.53
CA ASN A 156 41.70 24.54 4.72
C ASN A 156 42.53 23.55 5.55
N SER A 157 42.61 22.26 5.15
CA SER A 157 43.36 21.20 5.81
C SER A 157 44.68 20.81 5.09
N ARG A 158 45.21 21.68 4.21
CA ARG A 158 46.50 21.50 3.52
C ARG A 158 47.47 22.59 3.90
#